data_fc9c3582d3ab98146cee2e8759fdb226
#
_entry.id   fc9c3582d3ab98146cee2e8759fdb226
#
_cell.length_a   1.000
_cell.length_b   1.000
_cell.length_c   1.000
_cell.angle_alpha   90.00
_cell.angle_beta   90.00
_cell.angle_gamma   90.00
#
_symmetry.space_group_name_H-M   'P 1'
#
loop_
_entity.id
_entity.type
_entity.pdbx_description
1 polymer ?
#
loop_
_entity_poly.entity_id
_entity_poly.type
_entity_poly.pdbx_seq_one_letter_code
_entity_poly.pdbx_strand_id
1 'polypeptide(L)'
;MTPQHHLPADIERTSMSIITEELAQRRLEVPPENAAVVKRVIHTTADFDYAQNLHFTPAAVAAGIAAMHEGVTIITDTNMALAGITKPGLAKLGGQAVCFMAAPAVAAAAKEAGTTRAVAAMHKAAQEYPRAVLAVGNAPTALLAIAEEIENGLRPALVIGVPVGFVNVVESKERLFAVCTQYGVPAIAAMGRKGGSNVAAAICNALVYSAAEMLDPAARGWQ
;
A
#
# COMPACT_ATOMS: atom_id res chain seq x y z
N MET A 1 10.93 -6.10 -35.00
CA MET A 1 11.84 -5.91 -33.86
C MET A 1 11.82 -7.18 -33.04
N THR A 2 12.97 -7.78 -32.78
CA THR A 2 13.08 -8.93 -31.88
C THR A 2 13.07 -8.42 -30.44
N PRO A 3 12.25 -8.94 -29.52
CA PRO A 3 12.31 -8.54 -28.12
C PRO A 3 13.72 -8.74 -27.56
N GLN A 4 14.21 -7.75 -26.82
CA GLN A 4 15.59 -7.79 -26.27
C GLN A 4 15.72 -8.75 -25.09
N HIS A 5 14.61 -9.04 -24.39
CA HIS A 5 14.59 -9.88 -23.20
C HIS A 5 13.43 -10.87 -23.28
N HIS A 6 13.67 -12.12 -22.88
CA HIS A 6 12.68 -13.19 -22.89
C HIS A 6 12.42 -13.76 -21.47
N LEU A 7 13.38 -13.57 -20.56
CA LEU A 7 13.26 -14.08 -19.19
C LEU A 7 12.60 -13.03 -18.30
N PRO A 8 11.59 -13.41 -17.49
CA PRO A 8 10.87 -12.49 -16.62
C PRO A 8 11.76 -11.69 -15.67
N ALA A 9 12.81 -12.32 -15.13
CA ALA A 9 13.76 -11.65 -14.25
C ALA A 9 14.54 -10.54 -14.94
N ASP A 10 14.97 -10.75 -16.18
CA ASP A 10 15.72 -9.75 -16.95
C ASP A 10 14.82 -8.59 -17.37
N ILE A 11 13.57 -8.87 -17.72
CA ILE A 11 12.57 -7.84 -18.05
C ILE A 11 12.36 -6.91 -16.85
N GLU A 12 12.18 -7.46 -15.66
CA GLU A 12 11.96 -6.62 -14.47
C GLU A 12 13.23 -5.86 -14.08
N ARG A 13 14.40 -6.48 -14.09
CA ARG A 13 15.69 -5.78 -13.83
C ARG A 13 15.89 -4.62 -14.78
N THR A 14 15.69 -4.85 -16.08
CA THR A 14 15.81 -3.80 -17.12
C THR A 14 14.80 -2.68 -16.87
N SER A 15 13.56 -3.03 -16.54
CA SER A 15 12.52 -2.05 -16.20
C SER A 15 12.92 -1.18 -14.99
N MET A 16 13.48 -1.78 -13.94
CA MET A 16 13.95 -1.04 -12.75
C MET A 16 15.17 -0.15 -13.07
N SER A 17 16.07 -0.57 -14.00
CA SER A 17 17.16 0.25 -14.48
C SER A 17 16.65 1.47 -15.24
N ILE A 18 15.74 1.27 -16.20
CA ILE A 18 15.10 2.35 -16.96
C ILE A 18 14.43 3.36 -16.03
N ILE A 19 13.66 2.90 -15.05
CA ILE A 19 13.00 3.78 -14.07
C ILE A 19 14.05 4.59 -13.30
N THR A 20 15.15 3.96 -12.89
CA THR A 20 16.22 4.66 -12.16
C THR A 20 16.88 5.75 -13.02
N GLU A 21 17.18 5.44 -14.28
CA GLU A 21 17.78 6.37 -15.24
C GLU A 21 16.84 7.54 -15.57
N GLU A 22 15.54 7.25 -15.79
CA GLU A 22 14.55 8.29 -16.07
C GLU A 22 14.28 9.20 -14.86
N LEU A 23 14.26 8.67 -13.64
CA LEU A 23 14.18 9.50 -12.43
C LEU A 23 15.34 10.51 -12.38
N ALA A 24 16.56 10.05 -12.66
CA ALA A 24 17.74 10.92 -12.69
C ALA A 24 17.67 11.97 -13.82
N GLN A 25 17.28 11.56 -15.04
CA GLN A 25 17.12 12.46 -16.19
C GLN A 25 16.07 13.54 -15.94
N ARG A 26 14.96 13.17 -15.29
CA ARG A 26 13.89 14.09 -14.92
C ARG A 26 14.20 14.93 -13.67
N ARG A 27 15.34 14.70 -13.01
CA ARG A 27 15.75 15.34 -11.76
C ARG A 27 14.70 15.16 -10.65
N LEU A 28 14.08 13.97 -10.59
CA LEU A 28 13.15 13.60 -9.56
C LEU A 28 13.92 12.92 -8.43
N GLU A 29 14.09 13.65 -7.32
CA GLU A 29 14.79 13.14 -6.14
C GLU A 29 13.86 12.23 -5.34
N VAL A 30 14.32 11.02 -5.07
CA VAL A 30 13.62 10.05 -4.23
C VAL A 30 14.56 9.68 -3.08
N PRO A 31 14.16 9.92 -1.81
CA PRO A 31 14.96 9.50 -0.67
C PRO A 31 15.29 8.00 -0.75
N PRO A 32 16.54 7.59 -0.49
CA PRO A 32 16.97 6.19 -0.64
C PRO A 32 16.09 5.21 0.13
N GLU A 33 15.63 5.57 1.32
CA GLU A 33 14.74 4.78 2.18
C GLU A 33 13.36 4.52 1.56
N ASN A 34 12.88 5.39 0.65
CA ASN A 34 11.60 5.29 -0.02
C ASN A 34 11.71 4.69 -1.43
N ALA A 35 12.94 4.53 -1.94
CA ALA A 35 13.19 4.21 -3.35
C ALA A 35 12.55 2.89 -3.80
N ALA A 36 12.56 1.84 -2.97
CA ALA A 36 11.96 0.56 -3.31
C ALA A 36 10.43 0.68 -3.54
N VAL A 37 9.74 1.46 -2.70
CA VAL A 37 8.30 1.72 -2.81
C VAL A 37 7.99 2.57 -4.04
N VAL A 38 8.67 3.70 -4.20
CA VAL A 38 8.43 4.63 -5.33
C VAL A 38 8.66 3.94 -6.66
N LYS A 39 9.80 3.27 -6.83
CA LYS A 39 10.12 2.55 -8.08
C LYS A 39 9.13 1.43 -8.38
N ARG A 40 8.66 0.70 -7.36
CA ARG A 40 7.65 -0.37 -7.54
C ARG A 40 6.31 0.20 -7.99
N VAL A 41 5.90 1.35 -7.47
CA VAL A 41 4.68 2.04 -7.91
C VAL A 41 4.82 2.54 -9.34
N ILE A 42 5.94 3.18 -9.70
CA ILE A 42 6.22 3.62 -11.08
C ILE A 42 6.24 2.41 -12.02
N HIS A 43 6.88 1.31 -11.64
CA HIS A 43 6.89 0.07 -12.44
C HIS A 43 5.47 -0.46 -12.74
N THR A 44 4.57 -0.37 -11.75
CA THR A 44 3.19 -0.86 -11.88
C THR A 44 2.30 0.06 -12.72
N THR A 45 2.59 1.37 -12.75
CA THR A 45 1.72 2.40 -13.33
C THR A 45 2.29 3.06 -14.59
N ALA A 46 3.59 2.93 -14.84
CA ALA A 46 4.37 3.70 -15.81
C ALA A 46 4.24 5.23 -15.62
N ASP A 47 3.96 5.69 -14.39
CA ASP A 47 3.66 7.07 -14.06
C ASP A 47 4.69 7.64 -13.08
N PHE A 48 5.54 8.55 -13.56
CA PHE A 48 6.61 9.16 -12.78
C PHE A 48 6.13 10.24 -11.80
N ASP A 49 4.88 10.73 -11.90
CA ASP A 49 4.34 11.67 -10.93
C ASP A 49 4.29 11.08 -9.51
N TYR A 50 4.29 9.76 -9.37
CA TYR A 50 4.38 9.09 -8.07
C TYR A 50 5.70 9.37 -7.33
N ALA A 51 6.76 9.79 -8.00
CA ALA A 51 7.97 10.24 -7.33
C ALA A 51 7.76 11.51 -6.47
N GLN A 52 6.77 12.33 -6.82
CA GLN A 52 6.42 13.55 -6.11
C GLN A 52 5.12 13.42 -5.29
N ASN A 53 4.18 12.58 -5.77
CA ASN A 53 2.85 12.46 -5.17
C ASN A 53 2.79 11.45 -4.01
N LEU A 54 3.77 10.55 -3.88
CA LEU A 54 3.87 9.66 -2.72
C LEU A 54 4.48 10.42 -1.55
N HIS A 55 3.71 10.56 -0.50
CA HIS A 55 4.11 11.17 0.77
C HIS A 55 4.27 10.10 1.83
N PHE A 56 5.28 10.25 2.65
CA PHE A 56 5.67 9.32 3.70
C PHE A 56 5.77 10.06 5.03
N THR A 57 5.17 9.54 6.09
CA THR A 57 5.52 9.98 7.45
C THR A 57 6.95 9.52 7.78
N PRO A 58 7.63 10.13 8.76
CA PRO A 58 8.98 9.70 9.15
C PRO A 58 9.06 8.19 9.40
N ALA A 59 10.07 7.55 8.80
CA ALA A 59 10.34 6.12 8.93
C ALA A 59 9.19 5.16 8.49
N ALA A 60 8.21 5.61 7.71
CA ALA A 60 7.06 4.80 7.31
C ALA A 60 7.45 3.49 6.61
N VAL A 61 8.43 3.53 5.70
CA VAL A 61 8.91 2.33 4.99
C VAL A 61 9.60 1.37 5.95
N ALA A 62 10.46 1.89 6.84
CA ALA A 62 11.15 1.06 7.84
C ALA A 62 10.15 0.40 8.80
N ALA A 63 9.12 1.12 9.26
CA ALA A 63 8.06 0.59 10.09
C ALA A 63 7.25 -0.51 9.35
N GLY A 64 6.95 -0.28 8.07
CA GLY A 64 6.30 -1.29 7.23
C GLY A 64 7.12 -2.55 7.08
N ILE A 65 8.42 -2.44 6.82
CA ILE A 65 9.34 -3.59 6.70
C ILE A 65 9.42 -4.34 8.04
N ALA A 66 9.55 -3.63 9.16
CA ALA A 66 9.57 -4.24 10.48
C ALA A 66 8.27 -5.03 10.77
N ALA A 67 7.11 -4.46 10.45
CA ALA A 67 5.83 -5.15 10.59
C ALA A 67 5.76 -6.43 9.73
N MET A 68 6.31 -6.41 8.51
CA MET A 68 6.38 -7.61 7.67
C MET A 68 7.23 -8.71 8.31
N HIS A 69 8.36 -8.38 8.93
CA HIS A 69 9.19 -9.35 9.69
C HIS A 69 8.47 -9.95 10.90
N GLU A 70 7.52 -9.21 11.50
CA GLU A 70 6.68 -9.69 12.60
C GLU A 70 5.50 -10.58 12.14
N GLY A 71 5.38 -10.85 10.84
CA GLY A 71 4.29 -11.67 10.30
C GLY A 71 2.93 -10.96 10.35
N VAL A 72 2.91 -9.64 10.12
CA VAL A 72 1.71 -8.82 10.20
C VAL A 72 0.60 -9.25 9.25
N THR A 73 -0.66 -9.01 9.64
CA THR A 73 -1.79 -9.11 8.73
C THR A 73 -1.95 -7.80 7.94
N ILE A 74 -1.99 -7.90 6.60
CA ILE A 74 -2.36 -6.79 5.70
C ILE A 74 -3.87 -6.83 5.47
N ILE A 75 -4.56 -5.73 5.70
CA ILE A 75 -6.01 -5.62 5.46
C ILE A 75 -6.24 -4.64 4.32
N THR A 76 -6.94 -5.11 3.29
CA THR A 76 -7.25 -4.31 2.09
C THR A 76 -8.72 -3.92 2.02
N ASP A 77 -9.01 -2.78 1.39
CA ASP A 77 -10.37 -2.32 1.12
C ASP A 77 -10.99 -2.92 -0.15
N THR A 78 -10.22 -3.68 -0.93
CA THR A 78 -10.72 -4.35 -2.14
C THR A 78 -10.11 -5.74 -2.32
N ASN A 79 -10.89 -6.66 -2.92
CA ASN A 79 -10.37 -7.96 -3.34
C ASN A 79 -9.33 -7.83 -4.48
N MET A 80 -9.38 -6.75 -5.26
CA MET A 80 -8.37 -6.47 -6.30
C MET A 80 -7.00 -6.21 -5.67
N ALA A 81 -6.91 -5.37 -4.63
CA ALA A 81 -5.66 -5.14 -3.90
C ALA A 81 -5.18 -6.44 -3.24
N LEU A 82 -6.07 -7.18 -2.58
CA LEU A 82 -5.78 -8.49 -1.99
C LEU A 82 -5.19 -9.47 -3.01
N ALA A 83 -5.78 -9.54 -4.21
CA ALA A 83 -5.33 -10.42 -5.28
C ALA A 83 -3.93 -10.06 -5.79
N GLY A 84 -3.60 -8.76 -5.81
CA GLY A 84 -2.31 -8.23 -6.27
C GLY A 84 -1.15 -8.41 -5.28
N ILE A 85 -1.43 -8.70 -4.00
CA ILE A 85 -0.39 -8.90 -2.98
C ILE A 85 0.23 -10.30 -3.10
N THR A 86 1.57 -10.37 -3.04
CA THR A 86 2.34 -11.61 -3.15
C THR A 86 2.08 -12.57 -1.98
N LYS A 87 1.42 -13.70 -2.22
CA LYS A 87 1.17 -14.73 -1.21
C LYS A 87 2.44 -15.47 -0.81
N PRO A 88 3.31 -15.90 -1.76
CA PRO A 88 4.56 -16.57 -1.39
C PRO A 88 5.49 -15.69 -0.52
N GLY A 89 5.58 -14.40 -0.82
CA GLY A 89 6.38 -13.46 -0.03
C GLY A 89 5.84 -13.30 1.40
N LEU A 90 4.52 -13.15 1.56
CA LEU A 90 3.88 -13.08 2.87
C LEU A 90 4.06 -14.38 3.67
N ALA A 91 3.85 -15.54 3.03
CA ALA A 91 4.00 -16.84 3.68
C ALA A 91 5.42 -17.07 4.21
N LYS A 92 6.46 -16.62 3.46
CA LYS A 92 7.85 -16.68 3.90
C LYS A 92 8.09 -15.89 5.21
N LEU A 93 7.31 -14.84 5.44
CA LEU A 93 7.39 -13.99 6.63
C LEU A 93 6.37 -14.35 7.72
N GLY A 94 5.57 -15.42 7.53
CA GLY A 94 4.49 -15.79 8.46
C GLY A 94 3.30 -14.84 8.47
N GLY A 95 3.24 -13.90 7.51
CA GLY A 95 2.17 -12.93 7.37
C GLY A 95 1.02 -13.42 6.49
N GLN A 96 -0.07 -12.66 6.48
CA GLN A 96 -1.24 -12.91 5.63
C GLN A 96 -1.85 -11.60 5.13
N ALA A 97 -2.70 -11.70 4.11
CA ALA A 97 -3.50 -10.58 3.64
C ALA A 97 -4.98 -10.98 3.61
N VAL A 98 -5.87 -10.08 4.03
CA VAL A 98 -7.31 -10.29 4.09
C VAL A 98 -8.09 -9.08 3.57
N CYS A 99 -9.33 -9.33 3.13
CA CYS A 99 -10.28 -8.29 2.73
C CYS A 99 -11.66 -8.65 3.28
N PHE A 100 -12.24 -7.75 4.09
CA PHE A 100 -13.54 -8.01 4.72
C PHE A 100 -14.74 -7.57 3.90
N MET A 101 -14.54 -6.98 2.71
CA MET A 101 -15.62 -6.39 1.89
C MET A 101 -16.72 -7.36 1.48
N ALA A 102 -16.41 -8.65 1.37
CA ALA A 102 -17.38 -9.70 1.03
C ALA A 102 -17.97 -10.40 2.25
N ALA A 103 -17.55 -10.07 3.48
CA ALA A 103 -18.02 -10.71 4.69
C ALA A 103 -19.49 -10.34 4.98
N PRO A 104 -20.40 -11.32 5.18
CA PRO A 104 -21.82 -11.04 5.47
C PRO A 104 -22.03 -10.15 6.70
N ALA A 105 -21.22 -10.33 7.73
CA ALA A 105 -21.26 -9.52 8.94
C ALA A 105 -20.95 -8.03 8.67
N VAL A 106 -19.98 -7.74 7.78
CA VAL A 106 -19.65 -6.37 7.35
C VAL A 106 -20.80 -5.74 6.56
N ALA A 107 -21.45 -6.52 5.69
CA ALA A 107 -22.61 -6.04 4.94
C ALA A 107 -23.78 -5.71 5.87
N ALA A 108 -24.04 -6.55 6.90
CA ALA A 108 -25.07 -6.33 7.90
C ALA A 108 -24.77 -5.08 8.74
N ALA A 109 -23.55 -4.96 9.29
CA ALA A 109 -23.13 -3.82 10.09
C ALA A 109 -23.18 -2.50 9.30
N ALA A 110 -22.78 -2.50 8.04
CA ALA A 110 -22.88 -1.32 7.18
C ALA A 110 -24.33 -0.87 6.97
N LYS A 111 -25.25 -1.82 6.77
CA LYS A 111 -26.68 -1.54 6.62
C LYS A 111 -27.28 -0.98 7.91
N GLU A 112 -26.98 -1.59 9.03
CA GLU A 112 -27.46 -1.17 10.36
C GLU A 112 -26.99 0.23 10.71
N ALA A 113 -25.70 0.52 10.50
CA ALA A 113 -25.09 1.82 10.77
C ALA A 113 -25.39 2.89 9.70
N GLY A 114 -26.08 2.57 8.61
CA GLY A 114 -26.35 3.50 7.52
C GLY A 114 -25.07 4.01 6.81
N THR A 115 -24.01 3.16 6.74
CA THR A 115 -22.70 3.53 6.20
C THR A 115 -22.27 2.61 5.07
N THR A 116 -21.03 2.83 4.54
CA THR A 116 -20.48 2.00 3.48
C THR A 116 -19.86 0.71 4.05
N ARG A 117 -19.80 -0.36 3.23
CA ARG A 117 -19.07 -1.58 3.61
C ARG A 117 -17.58 -1.30 3.89
N ALA A 118 -16.99 -0.33 3.20
CA ALA A 118 -15.60 0.03 3.42
C ALA A 118 -15.37 0.60 4.81
N VAL A 119 -16.27 1.45 5.31
CA VAL A 119 -16.25 1.95 6.69
C VAL A 119 -16.41 0.81 7.69
N ALA A 120 -17.45 -0.01 7.54
CA ALA A 120 -17.68 -1.14 8.45
C ALA A 120 -16.52 -2.17 8.44
N ALA A 121 -15.88 -2.37 7.28
CA ALA A 121 -14.69 -3.22 7.16
C ALA A 121 -13.49 -2.65 7.95
N MET A 122 -13.28 -1.33 7.94
CA MET A 122 -12.18 -0.72 8.70
C MET A 122 -12.46 -0.71 10.21
N HIS A 123 -13.69 -0.50 10.66
CA HIS A 123 -14.05 -0.67 12.07
C HIS A 123 -13.79 -2.11 12.55
N LYS A 124 -14.20 -3.12 11.75
CA LYS A 124 -13.87 -4.52 12.05
C LYS A 124 -12.35 -4.75 12.10
N ALA A 125 -11.63 -4.18 11.16
CA ALA A 125 -10.17 -4.27 11.12
C ALA A 125 -9.52 -3.66 12.37
N ALA A 126 -9.98 -2.50 12.81
CA ALA A 126 -9.49 -1.82 14.01
C ALA A 126 -9.71 -2.65 15.28
N GLN A 127 -10.85 -3.32 15.39
CA GLN A 127 -11.20 -4.15 16.54
C GLN A 127 -10.43 -5.47 16.58
N GLU A 128 -10.34 -6.18 15.45
CA GLU A 128 -9.78 -7.54 15.42
C GLU A 128 -8.27 -7.57 15.14
N TYR A 129 -7.73 -6.52 14.48
CA TYR A 129 -6.34 -6.44 14.05
C TYR A 129 -5.74 -5.06 14.32
N PRO A 130 -5.66 -4.61 15.58
CA PRO A 130 -5.24 -3.24 15.92
C PRO A 130 -3.82 -2.89 15.50
N ARG A 131 -3.00 -3.90 15.19
CA ARG A 131 -1.60 -3.75 14.73
C ARG A 131 -1.42 -4.07 13.25
N ALA A 132 -2.51 -4.21 12.48
CA ALA A 132 -2.45 -4.52 11.05
C ALA A 132 -1.74 -3.43 10.22
N VAL A 133 -1.33 -3.81 9.01
CA VAL A 133 -1.12 -2.86 7.91
C VAL A 133 -2.44 -2.65 7.20
N LEU A 134 -2.95 -1.41 7.19
CA LEU A 134 -4.22 -1.05 6.54
C LEU A 134 -3.94 -0.47 5.16
N ALA A 135 -4.36 -1.14 4.09
CA ALA A 135 -4.07 -0.77 2.70
C ALA A 135 -5.35 -0.42 1.93
N VAL A 136 -5.58 0.87 1.73
CA VAL A 136 -6.77 1.42 1.08
C VAL A 136 -6.42 1.92 -0.32
N GLY A 137 -6.96 1.26 -1.34
CA GLY A 137 -6.71 1.60 -2.75
C GLY A 137 -7.93 2.11 -3.51
N ASN A 138 -9.13 2.10 -2.88
CA ASN A 138 -10.35 2.48 -3.59
C ASN A 138 -11.28 3.42 -2.79
N ALA A 139 -11.52 3.18 -1.50
CA ALA A 139 -12.58 3.84 -0.77
C ALA A 139 -12.09 5.04 0.08
N PRO A 140 -12.36 6.31 -0.32
CA PRO A 140 -12.03 7.47 0.50
C PRO A 140 -12.67 7.41 1.90
N THR A 141 -13.90 6.88 2.00
CA THR A 141 -14.59 6.71 3.27
C THR A 141 -13.88 5.76 4.24
N ALA A 142 -13.13 4.77 3.73
CA ALA A 142 -12.29 3.91 4.57
C ALA A 142 -11.16 4.71 5.23
N LEU A 143 -10.56 5.68 4.51
CA LEU A 143 -9.51 6.53 5.09
C LEU A 143 -10.04 7.42 6.21
N LEU A 144 -11.26 7.95 6.05
CA LEU A 144 -11.91 8.75 7.08
C LEU A 144 -12.20 7.91 8.34
N ALA A 145 -12.71 6.69 8.18
CA ALA A 145 -12.92 5.77 9.29
C ALA A 145 -11.60 5.42 10.00
N ILE A 146 -10.53 5.13 9.26
CA ILE A 146 -9.21 4.86 9.85
C ILE A 146 -8.69 6.08 10.62
N ALA A 147 -8.87 7.29 10.10
CA ALA A 147 -8.46 8.51 10.79
C ALA A 147 -9.22 8.68 12.13
N GLU A 148 -10.53 8.46 12.14
CA GLU A 148 -11.34 8.48 13.36
C GLU A 148 -10.91 7.42 14.37
N GLU A 149 -10.63 6.19 13.93
CA GLU A 149 -10.11 5.13 14.81
C GLU A 149 -8.74 5.48 15.41
N ILE A 150 -7.85 6.15 14.65
CA ILE A 150 -6.55 6.60 15.15
C ILE A 150 -6.74 7.71 16.21
N GLU A 151 -7.66 8.64 15.98
CA GLU A 151 -8.04 9.66 16.97
C GLU A 151 -8.60 9.02 18.25
N ASN A 152 -9.30 7.88 18.13
CA ASN A 152 -9.84 7.09 19.24
C ASN A 152 -8.83 6.09 19.86
N GLY A 153 -7.56 6.12 19.44
CA GLY A 153 -6.49 5.34 20.07
C GLY A 153 -5.95 4.16 19.26
N LEU A 154 -6.46 3.86 18.07
CA LEU A 154 -5.90 2.83 17.20
C LEU A 154 -4.45 3.19 16.81
N ARG A 155 -3.56 2.19 16.85
CA ARG A 155 -2.15 2.36 16.44
C ARG A 155 -1.76 1.22 15.49
N PRO A 156 -2.17 1.28 14.22
CA PRO A 156 -1.81 0.28 13.21
C PRO A 156 -0.30 0.34 12.93
N ALA A 157 0.27 -0.75 12.46
CA ALA A 157 1.68 -0.82 12.12
C ALA A 157 2.05 0.11 10.94
N LEU A 158 1.12 0.26 9.98
CA LEU A 158 1.24 1.17 8.84
C LEU A 158 -0.13 1.43 8.22
N VAL A 159 -0.36 2.64 7.72
CA VAL A 159 -1.50 2.94 6.86
C VAL A 159 -1.01 3.28 5.45
N ILE A 160 -1.55 2.60 4.43
CA ILE A 160 -1.33 2.89 3.01
C ILE A 160 -2.62 3.51 2.46
N GLY A 161 -2.62 4.84 2.25
CA GLY A 161 -3.77 5.60 1.83
C GLY A 161 -3.65 6.08 0.39
N VAL A 162 -4.04 5.24 -0.57
CA VAL A 162 -3.87 5.51 -2.00
C VAL A 162 -5.14 5.28 -2.84
N PRO A 163 -6.35 5.66 -2.37
CA PRO A 163 -7.53 5.53 -3.20
C PRO A 163 -7.44 6.41 -4.45
N VAL A 164 -8.00 5.93 -5.56
CA VAL A 164 -8.15 6.69 -6.80
C VAL A 164 -9.56 7.28 -6.88
N GLY A 165 -9.73 8.45 -7.46
CA GLY A 165 -11.07 8.97 -7.77
C GLY A 165 -11.20 10.49 -7.74
N PHE A 166 -12.47 10.95 -7.66
CA PHE A 166 -12.82 12.36 -7.85
C PHE A 166 -13.61 12.97 -6.68
N VAL A 167 -14.32 12.15 -5.90
CA VAL A 167 -15.20 12.61 -4.81
C VAL A 167 -14.54 12.27 -3.48
N ASN A 168 -14.25 13.29 -2.67
CA ASN A 168 -13.65 13.20 -1.33
C ASN A 168 -12.29 12.47 -1.29
N VAL A 169 -11.63 12.27 -2.44
CA VAL A 169 -10.36 11.51 -2.50
C VAL A 169 -9.21 12.31 -1.96
N VAL A 170 -9.09 13.58 -2.38
CA VAL A 170 -8.00 14.46 -1.95
C VAL A 170 -8.13 14.74 -0.46
N GLU A 171 -9.31 15.18 -0.04
CA GLU A 171 -9.62 15.55 1.34
C GLU A 171 -9.42 14.39 2.33
N SER A 172 -9.81 13.18 1.93
CA SER A 172 -9.64 11.99 2.79
C SER A 172 -8.18 11.61 2.99
N LYS A 173 -7.35 11.76 1.96
CA LYS A 173 -5.90 11.50 2.05
C LYS A 173 -5.19 12.56 2.90
N GLU A 174 -5.51 13.83 2.69
CA GLU A 174 -4.97 14.94 3.46
C GLU A 174 -5.32 14.79 4.94
N ARG A 175 -6.61 14.51 5.26
CA ARG A 175 -7.05 14.26 6.64
C ARG A 175 -6.32 13.07 7.26
N LEU A 176 -6.30 11.91 6.58
CA LEU A 176 -5.62 10.73 7.09
C LEU A 176 -4.15 11.02 7.38
N PHE A 177 -3.44 11.63 6.41
CA PHE A 177 -2.01 11.89 6.54
C PHE A 177 -1.71 12.87 7.68
N ALA A 178 -2.54 13.91 7.85
CA ALA A 178 -2.43 14.84 8.97
C ALA A 178 -2.64 14.14 10.31
N VAL A 179 -3.67 13.31 10.44
CA VAL A 179 -3.95 12.52 11.66
C VAL A 179 -2.80 11.54 11.94
N CYS A 180 -2.33 10.80 10.94
CA CYS A 180 -1.19 9.89 11.12
C CYS A 180 0.06 10.64 11.59
N THR A 181 0.35 11.81 11.02
CA THR A 181 1.48 12.65 11.45
C THR A 181 1.32 13.13 12.89
N GLN A 182 0.13 13.61 13.26
CA GLN A 182 -0.17 14.13 14.60
C GLN A 182 -0.04 13.04 15.68
N TYR A 183 -0.49 11.83 15.38
CA TYR A 183 -0.50 10.73 16.36
C TYR A 183 0.69 9.77 16.23
N GLY A 184 1.68 10.08 15.38
CA GLY A 184 2.89 9.28 15.19
C GLY A 184 2.62 7.90 14.58
N VAL A 185 1.56 7.77 13.76
CA VAL A 185 1.24 6.54 13.04
C VAL A 185 1.99 6.52 11.70
N PRO A 186 2.73 5.44 11.38
CA PRO A 186 3.38 5.32 10.08
C PRO A 186 2.34 5.35 8.94
N ALA A 187 2.58 6.15 7.90
CA ALA A 187 1.68 6.26 6.76
C ALA A 187 2.40 6.52 5.44
N ILE A 188 1.85 5.96 4.36
CA ILE A 188 2.23 6.21 2.97
C ILE A 188 0.96 6.62 2.23
N ALA A 189 0.93 7.81 1.63
CA ALA A 189 -0.24 8.31 0.90
C ALA A 189 0.15 8.80 -0.49
N ALA A 190 -0.70 8.52 -1.50
CA ALA A 190 -0.56 9.11 -2.83
C ALA A 190 -1.45 10.36 -2.90
N MET A 191 -0.86 11.55 -2.75
CA MET A 191 -1.61 12.79 -2.74
C MET A 191 -2.28 13.10 -4.07
N GLY A 192 -3.31 13.95 -4.05
CA GLY A 192 -4.14 14.22 -5.21
C GLY A 192 -5.09 13.08 -5.57
N ARG A 193 -5.46 12.97 -6.86
CA ARG A 193 -6.50 12.03 -7.33
C ARG A 193 -5.98 10.66 -7.76
N LYS A 194 -4.67 10.53 -8.01
CA LYS A 194 -4.04 9.28 -8.46
C LYS A 194 -3.96 8.26 -7.33
N GLY A 195 -4.02 7.00 -7.70
CA GLY A 195 -3.98 5.88 -6.79
C GLY A 195 -4.58 4.63 -7.42
N GLY A 196 -5.07 3.72 -6.58
CA GLY A 196 -5.77 2.51 -7.03
C GLY A 196 -5.38 1.27 -6.24
N SER A 197 -6.19 0.22 -6.38
CA SER A 197 -5.92 -1.08 -5.76
C SER A 197 -4.58 -1.68 -6.21
N ASN A 198 -4.18 -1.43 -7.45
CA ASN A 198 -2.88 -1.83 -8.00
C ASN A 198 -1.72 -1.08 -7.32
N VAL A 199 -1.90 0.21 -7.03
CA VAL A 199 -0.92 1.03 -6.30
C VAL A 199 -0.78 0.54 -4.86
N ALA A 200 -1.90 0.28 -4.18
CA ALA A 200 -1.90 -0.30 -2.82
C ALA A 200 -1.15 -1.64 -2.79
N ALA A 201 -1.45 -2.55 -3.73
CA ALA A 201 -0.75 -3.83 -3.85
C ALA A 201 0.74 -3.66 -4.17
N ALA A 202 1.10 -2.70 -5.04
CA ALA A 202 2.50 -2.42 -5.38
C ALA A 202 3.31 -1.96 -4.16
N ILE A 203 2.74 -1.08 -3.33
CA ILE A 203 3.38 -0.63 -2.08
C ILE A 203 3.54 -1.81 -1.12
N CYS A 204 2.48 -2.60 -0.89
CA CYS A 204 2.56 -3.81 -0.06
C CYS A 204 3.66 -4.77 -0.56
N ASN A 205 3.72 -5.02 -1.88
CA ASN A 205 4.71 -5.89 -2.48
C ASN A 205 6.14 -5.35 -2.33
N ALA A 206 6.34 -4.04 -2.45
CA ALA A 206 7.66 -3.43 -2.19
C ALA A 206 8.14 -3.69 -0.76
N LEU A 207 7.26 -3.53 0.23
CA LEU A 207 7.57 -3.78 1.64
C LEU A 207 7.84 -5.27 1.91
N VAL A 208 6.98 -6.16 1.36
CA VAL A 208 7.16 -7.62 1.50
C VAL A 208 8.46 -8.07 0.84
N TYR A 209 8.77 -7.59 -0.38
CA TYR A 209 10.00 -7.96 -1.07
C TYR A 209 11.24 -7.43 -0.36
N SER A 210 11.18 -6.24 0.23
CA SER A 210 12.27 -5.70 1.04
C SER A 210 12.51 -6.54 2.29
N ALA A 211 11.44 -6.90 3.02
CA ALA A 211 11.53 -7.71 4.24
C ALA A 211 11.98 -9.16 3.96
N ALA A 212 11.51 -9.77 2.86
CA ALA A 212 11.82 -11.15 2.51
C ALA A 212 13.12 -11.32 1.71
N GLU A 213 13.88 -10.23 1.48
CA GLU A 213 15.08 -10.21 0.61
C GLU A 213 14.78 -10.69 -0.82
N MET A 214 13.63 -10.28 -1.36
CA MET A 214 13.09 -10.71 -2.66
C MET A 214 13.00 -9.55 -3.67
N LEU A 215 13.76 -8.47 -3.48
CA LEU A 215 13.78 -7.35 -4.43
C LEU A 215 14.34 -7.78 -5.79
N ASP A 216 15.37 -8.64 -5.81
CA ASP A 216 15.79 -9.28 -7.04
C ASP A 216 14.75 -10.32 -7.48
N PRO A 217 14.27 -10.28 -8.74
CA PRO A 217 13.33 -11.25 -9.29
C PRO A 217 13.78 -12.70 -9.18
N ALA A 218 15.08 -12.98 -9.26
CA ALA A 218 15.62 -14.34 -9.11
C ALA A 218 15.32 -14.92 -7.72
N ALA A 219 15.29 -14.11 -6.66
CA ALA A 219 14.93 -14.55 -5.31
C ALA A 219 13.45 -14.95 -5.18
N ARG A 220 12.62 -14.65 -6.20
CA ARG A 220 11.21 -15.05 -6.32
C ARG A 220 11.00 -16.29 -7.18
N GLY A 221 12.09 -16.94 -7.61
CA GLY A 221 12.06 -18.12 -8.47
C GLY A 221 11.83 -17.80 -9.96
N TRP A 222 12.00 -16.57 -10.38
CA TRP A 222 11.92 -16.16 -11.78
C TRP A 222 13.29 -16.38 -12.45
N GLN A 223 13.28 -17.10 -13.56
CA GLN A 223 14.46 -17.33 -14.41
C GLN A 223 14.48 -16.35 -15.56
#